data_1e4b40c49c9de23c707f1459ae18ab36
#
_entry.id   1e4b40c49c9de23c707f1459ae18ab36
#
_cell.length_a   1.000
_cell.length_b   1.000
_cell.length_c   1.000
_cell.angle_alpha   90.00
_cell.angle_beta   90.00
_cell.angle_gamma   90.00
#
_symmetry.space_group_name_H-M   'P 1'
#
loop_
_entity.id
_entity.type
_entity.pdbx_description
1 polymer ?
#
loop_
_entity_poly.entity_id
_entity_poly.type
_entity_poly.pdbx_seq_one_letter_code
_entity_poly.pdbx_strand_id
1 'polypeptide(L)'
;PVGHVEAGLRTHNIYSPWPEEMNRQITSRIAVFHFAPTELSRRNLQREGVADGNIYVVGNTVIDALHLVLEQIGVRKDIEKNIQFVLERVGIPLSLLSLWKSGERKMVLITGHRRENFGEGFIHICKAIKTLAEKYSMVDFVYPMHLNPNVRKPIAEILGESHKETLTNVFLIEPLDYLPFVY
;
A
#
# COMPACT_ATOMS: atom_id res chain seq x y z
N PRO A 1 -14.08 27.96 -6.62
CA PRO A 1 -14.47 26.97 -5.60
C PRO A 1 -13.46 25.85 -5.53
N VAL A 2 -13.26 25.25 -4.33
CA VAL A 2 -12.37 24.12 -4.08
C VAL A 2 -13.23 22.88 -3.80
N GLY A 3 -12.91 21.76 -4.44
CA GLY A 3 -13.49 20.45 -4.16
C GLY A 3 -12.50 19.58 -3.40
N HIS A 4 -12.94 18.90 -2.36
CA HIS A 4 -12.15 17.97 -1.54
C HIS A 4 -12.58 16.54 -1.85
N VAL A 5 -11.71 15.78 -2.53
CA VAL A 5 -11.89 14.34 -2.79
C VAL A 5 -11.39 13.55 -1.58
N GLU A 6 -12.04 12.44 -1.25
CA GLU A 6 -11.84 11.68 0.00
C GLU A 6 -12.15 12.49 1.27
N ALA A 7 -13.10 13.39 1.20
CA ALA A 7 -13.47 14.26 2.30
C ALA A 7 -14.09 13.48 3.48
N GLY A 8 -13.82 13.93 4.70
CA GLY A 8 -14.47 13.41 5.91
C GLY A 8 -13.84 12.17 6.54
N LEU A 9 -12.69 11.71 6.05
CA LEU A 9 -11.88 10.73 6.77
C LEU A 9 -11.33 11.37 8.05
N ARG A 10 -11.56 10.73 9.22
CA ARG A 10 -11.14 11.25 10.52
C ARG A 10 -10.64 10.14 11.43
N THR A 11 -9.54 10.44 12.13
CA THR A 11 -9.05 9.66 13.26
C THR A 11 -9.47 10.26 14.60
N HIS A 12 -9.93 11.52 14.57
CA HIS A 12 -10.25 12.34 15.74
C HIS A 12 -9.05 12.59 16.68
N ASN A 13 -7.85 12.33 16.21
CA ASN A 13 -6.59 12.63 16.88
C ASN A 13 -5.68 13.43 15.94
N ILE A 14 -5.58 14.73 16.16
CA ILE A 14 -4.82 15.66 15.32
C ILE A 14 -3.35 15.27 15.17
N TYR A 15 -2.81 14.47 16.08
CA TYR A 15 -1.43 14.01 16.09
C TYR A 15 -1.25 12.61 15.48
N SER A 16 -2.33 11.94 15.04
CA SER A 16 -2.23 10.59 14.48
C SER A 16 -3.29 10.34 13.39
N PRO A 17 -2.85 10.14 12.12
CA PRO A 17 -1.50 10.36 11.58
C PRO A 17 -1.16 11.85 11.49
N TRP A 18 0.08 12.19 11.74
CA TRP A 18 0.57 13.56 11.62
C TRP A 18 1.41 13.74 10.35
N PRO A 19 1.18 14.79 9.54
CA PRO A 19 0.22 15.91 9.70
C PRO A 19 -1.15 15.68 9.01
N GLU A 20 -1.46 14.47 8.57
CA GLU A 20 -2.57 14.17 7.68
C GLU A 20 -3.93 14.53 8.30
N GLU A 21 -4.18 14.19 9.56
CA GLU A 21 -5.46 14.52 10.20
C GLU A 21 -5.68 16.03 10.31
N MET A 22 -4.63 16.78 10.64
CA MET A 22 -4.69 18.25 10.66
C MET A 22 -4.98 18.80 9.25
N ASN A 23 -4.27 18.29 8.23
CA ASN A 23 -4.46 18.72 6.86
C ASN A 23 -5.89 18.46 6.37
N ARG A 24 -6.48 17.30 6.70
CA ARG A 24 -7.87 16.97 6.37
C ARG A 24 -8.85 17.97 6.98
N GLN A 25 -8.65 18.34 8.25
CA GLN A 25 -9.51 19.32 8.93
C GLN A 25 -9.40 20.71 8.31
N ILE A 26 -8.19 21.17 8.02
CA ILE A 26 -7.94 22.47 7.36
C ILE A 26 -8.58 22.46 5.95
N THR A 27 -8.34 21.43 5.16
CA THR A 27 -8.92 21.30 3.80
C THR A 27 -10.43 21.33 3.85
N SER A 28 -11.06 20.69 4.85
CA SER A 28 -12.53 20.73 4.98
C SER A 28 -13.08 22.13 5.30
N ARG A 29 -12.29 23.04 5.86
CA ARG A 29 -12.67 24.45 6.07
C ARG A 29 -12.54 25.30 4.83
N ILE A 30 -11.65 24.96 3.92
CA ILE A 30 -11.37 25.70 2.68
C ILE A 30 -12.29 25.23 1.54
N ALA A 31 -12.62 23.95 1.50
CA ALA A 31 -13.42 23.35 0.44
C ALA A 31 -14.89 23.78 0.52
N VAL A 32 -15.47 23.96 -0.67
CA VAL A 32 -16.91 24.22 -0.84
C VAL A 32 -17.66 22.92 -1.11
N PHE A 33 -17.06 22.01 -1.92
CA PHE A 33 -17.64 20.72 -2.25
C PHE A 33 -16.84 19.59 -1.59
N HIS A 34 -17.53 18.64 -0.98
CA HIS A 34 -16.94 17.54 -0.26
C HIS A 34 -17.39 16.20 -0.84
N PHE A 35 -16.50 15.50 -1.51
CA PHE A 35 -16.73 14.17 -2.07
C PHE A 35 -16.31 13.12 -1.07
N ALA A 36 -17.26 12.63 -0.29
CA ALA A 36 -17.03 11.70 0.80
C ALA A 36 -17.03 10.26 0.30
N PRO A 37 -16.10 9.39 0.74
CA PRO A 37 -16.05 8.00 0.32
C PRO A 37 -17.16 7.14 0.97
N THR A 38 -17.68 7.54 2.12
CA THR A 38 -18.65 6.76 2.89
C THR A 38 -19.66 7.63 3.63
N GLU A 39 -20.77 7.03 4.07
CA GLU A 39 -21.73 7.69 4.96
C GLU A 39 -21.11 8.06 6.32
N LEU A 40 -20.11 7.32 6.80
CA LEU A 40 -19.38 7.70 8.00
C LEU A 40 -18.62 9.00 7.79
N SER A 41 -17.95 9.13 6.65
CA SER A 41 -17.21 10.34 6.28
C SER A 41 -18.14 11.55 6.14
N ARG A 42 -19.35 11.36 5.57
CA ARG A 42 -20.41 12.39 5.53
C ARG A 42 -20.79 12.84 6.94
N ARG A 43 -21.06 11.89 7.84
CA ARG A 43 -21.41 12.22 9.23
C ARG A 43 -20.30 12.99 9.96
N ASN A 44 -19.04 12.67 9.71
CA ASN A 44 -17.91 13.41 10.27
C ASN A 44 -17.92 14.87 9.82
N LEU A 45 -18.13 15.13 8.53
CA LEU A 45 -18.23 16.48 7.97
C LEU A 45 -19.43 17.26 8.55
N GLN A 46 -20.58 16.62 8.66
CA GLN A 46 -21.78 17.22 9.27
C GLN A 46 -21.54 17.63 10.73
N ARG A 47 -20.86 16.78 11.53
CA ARG A 47 -20.48 17.11 12.92
C ARG A 47 -19.53 18.30 13.00
N GLU A 48 -18.75 18.54 11.96
CA GLU A 48 -17.85 19.69 11.85
C GLU A 48 -18.54 20.94 11.26
N GLY A 49 -19.84 20.88 11.01
CA GLY A 49 -20.67 22.00 10.55
C GLY A 49 -20.67 22.21 9.04
N VAL A 50 -20.24 21.23 8.24
CA VAL A 50 -20.39 21.29 6.79
C VAL A 50 -21.87 21.08 6.43
N ALA A 51 -22.41 21.98 5.62
CA ALA A 51 -23.79 21.89 5.16
C ALA A 51 -24.01 20.64 4.29
N ASP A 52 -25.10 19.92 4.54
CA ASP A 52 -25.39 18.65 3.88
C ASP A 52 -25.45 18.75 2.35
N GLY A 53 -25.98 19.86 1.81
CA GLY A 53 -26.02 20.12 0.37
C GLY A 53 -24.66 20.28 -0.32
N ASN A 54 -23.58 20.38 0.45
CA ASN A 54 -22.21 20.47 -0.05
C ASN A 54 -21.45 19.14 0.09
N ILE A 55 -22.10 18.08 0.54
CA ILE A 55 -21.50 16.76 0.77
C ILE A 55 -22.09 15.75 -0.20
N TYR A 56 -21.25 15.12 -0.98
CA TYR A 56 -21.61 14.09 -1.96
C TYR A 56 -20.92 12.78 -1.58
N VAL A 57 -21.70 11.75 -1.29
CA VAL A 57 -21.15 10.40 -1.03
C VAL A 57 -20.98 9.72 -2.38
N VAL A 58 -19.72 9.55 -2.80
CA VAL A 58 -19.36 9.10 -4.14
C VAL A 58 -18.60 7.77 -4.19
N GLY A 59 -18.34 7.16 -3.03
CA GLY A 59 -17.49 5.97 -2.94
C GLY A 59 -16.01 6.33 -2.86
N ASN A 60 -15.16 5.31 -2.86
CA ASN A 60 -13.71 5.46 -2.76
C ASN A 60 -13.07 5.39 -4.15
N THR A 61 -12.54 6.49 -4.64
CA THR A 61 -11.90 6.61 -5.96
C THR A 61 -10.69 5.68 -6.15
N VAL A 62 -10.08 5.20 -5.06
CA VAL A 62 -8.98 4.21 -5.13
C VAL A 62 -9.48 2.89 -5.71
N ILE A 63 -10.73 2.50 -5.42
CA ILE A 63 -11.34 1.26 -5.97
C ILE A 63 -11.54 1.40 -7.48
N ASP A 64 -12.05 2.56 -7.94
CA ASP A 64 -12.25 2.81 -9.37
C ASP A 64 -10.91 2.82 -10.11
N ALA A 65 -9.89 3.47 -9.53
CA ALA A 65 -8.53 3.48 -10.08
C ALA A 65 -7.94 2.06 -10.19
N LEU A 66 -8.16 1.20 -9.17
CA LEU A 66 -7.74 -0.19 -9.20
C LEU A 66 -8.41 -0.97 -10.33
N HIS A 67 -9.72 -0.83 -10.49
CA HIS A 67 -10.46 -1.50 -11.57
C HIS A 67 -10.00 -1.05 -12.96
N LEU A 68 -9.80 0.25 -13.16
CA LEU A 68 -9.28 0.80 -14.43
C LEU A 68 -7.90 0.22 -14.78
N VAL A 69 -7.03 0.09 -13.79
CA VAL A 69 -5.68 -0.48 -13.99
C VAL A 69 -5.76 -1.99 -14.31
N LEU A 70 -6.59 -2.74 -13.58
CA LEU A 70 -6.78 -4.18 -13.85
C LEU A 70 -7.35 -4.41 -15.26
N GLU A 71 -8.29 -3.59 -15.71
CA GLU A 71 -8.82 -3.64 -17.07
C GLU A 71 -7.73 -3.37 -18.11
N GLN A 72 -6.91 -2.33 -17.92
CA GLN A 72 -5.80 -2.03 -18.83
C GLN A 72 -4.78 -3.16 -18.91
N ILE A 73 -4.39 -3.74 -17.77
CA ILE A 73 -3.47 -4.86 -17.71
C ILE A 73 -4.06 -6.08 -18.45
N GLY A 74 -5.36 -6.36 -18.26
CA GLY A 74 -6.03 -7.51 -18.87
C GLY A 74 -6.16 -7.43 -20.40
N VAL A 75 -6.27 -6.21 -20.94
CA VAL A 75 -6.49 -5.99 -22.39
C VAL A 75 -5.18 -5.74 -23.14
N ARG A 76 -4.22 -5.05 -22.54
CA ARG A 76 -3.00 -4.56 -23.20
C ARG A 76 -1.78 -5.42 -22.89
N LYS A 77 -1.45 -6.34 -23.81
CA LYS A 77 -0.28 -7.22 -23.70
C LYS A 77 1.07 -6.47 -23.67
N ASP A 78 1.15 -5.28 -24.26
CA ASP A 78 2.34 -4.42 -24.20
C ASP A 78 2.59 -3.88 -22.78
N ILE A 79 1.53 -3.50 -22.07
CA ILE A 79 1.59 -3.09 -20.66
C ILE A 79 2.04 -4.27 -19.79
N GLU A 80 1.44 -5.45 -19.96
CA GLU A 80 1.80 -6.65 -19.20
C GLU A 80 3.29 -7.00 -19.38
N LYS A 81 3.80 -6.99 -20.62
CA LYS A 81 5.22 -7.25 -20.88
C LYS A 81 6.14 -6.23 -20.21
N ASN A 82 5.76 -4.95 -20.25
CA ASN A 82 6.55 -3.91 -19.61
C ASN A 82 6.57 -4.08 -18.09
N ILE A 83 5.43 -4.42 -17.47
CA ILE A 83 5.36 -4.72 -16.04
C ILE A 83 6.26 -5.91 -15.69
N GLN A 84 6.20 -7.01 -16.45
CA GLN A 84 7.05 -8.17 -16.23
C GLN A 84 8.54 -7.82 -16.30
N PHE A 85 8.95 -6.99 -17.27
CA PHE A 85 10.31 -6.49 -17.36
C PHE A 85 10.72 -5.66 -16.14
N VAL A 86 9.82 -4.81 -15.62
CA VAL A 86 10.07 -4.03 -14.39
C VAL A 86 10.25 -4.97 -13.19
N LEU A 87 9.36 -5.95 -13.04
CA LEU A 87 9.42 -6.91 -11.93
C LEU A 87 10.70 -7.74 -11.95
N GLU A 88 11.13 -8.20 -13.12
CA GLU A 88 12.40 -8.92 -13.29
C GLU A 88 13.60 -8.06 -12.90
N ARG A 89 13.60 -6.80 -13.30
CA ARG A 89 14.68 -5.85 -12.95
C ARG A 89 14.78 -5.58 -11.45
N VAL A 90 13.70 -5.64 -10.71
CA VAL A 90 13.72 -5.45 -9.25
C VAL A 90 13.97 -6.77 -8.49
N GLY A 91 14.21 -7.88 -9.20
CA GLY A 91 14.64 -9.15 -8.62
C GLY A 91 13.53 -10.19 -8.44
N ILE A 92 12.38 -10.06 -9.10
CA ILE A 92 11.33 -11.08 -9.13
C ILE A 92 11.48 -11.91 -10.41
N PRO A 93 11.88 -13.20 -10.33
CA PRO A 93 12.01 -14.05 -11.51
C PRO A 93 10.66 -14.25 -12.23
N LEU A 94 10.64 -14.17 -13.55
CA LEU A 94 9.42 -14.37 -14.34
C LEU A 94 8.79 -15.76 -14.14
N SER A 95 9.60 -16.77 -13.83
CA SER A 95 9.12 -18.11 -13.49
C SER A 95 8.19 -18.11 -12.26
N LEU A 96 8.47 -17.27 -11.26
CA LEU A 96 7.61 -17.14 -10.07
C LEU A 96 6.26 -16.53 -10.41
N LEU A 97 6.19 -15.57 -11.32
CA LEU A 97 4.91 -14.98 -11.76
C LEU A 97 3.98 -16.06 -12.34
N SER A 98 4.53 -17.01 -13.07
CA SER A 98 3.76 -18.15 -13.60
C SER A 98 3.27 -19.07 -12.49
N LEU A 99 4.09 -19.37 -11.51
CA LEU A 99 3.74 -20.20 -10.34
C LEU A 99 2.68 -19.55 -9.44
N TRP A 100 2.74 -18.23 -9.29
CA TRP A 100 1.71 -17.49 -8.54
C TRP A 100 0.37 -17.46 -9.30
N LYS A 101 0.41 -17.26 -10.63
CA LYS A 101 -0.80 -17.28 -11.47
C LYS A 101 -1.46 -18.67 -11.52
N SER A 102 -0.68 -19.74 -11.54
CA SER A 102 -1.20 -21.13 -11.52
C SER A 102 -1.67 -21.58 -10.13
N GLY A 103 -1.30 -20.83 -9.06
CA GLY A 103 -1.61 -21.20 -7.69
C GLY A 103 -0.70 -22.28 -7.10
N GLU A 104 0.33 -22.74 -7.84
CA GLU A 104 1.33 -23.68 -7.34
C GLU A 104 2.16 -23.13 -6.20
N ARG A 105 2.41 -21.81 -6.20
CA ARG A 105 2.98 -21.09 -5.08
C ARG A 105 2.07 -19.93 -4.69
N LYS A 106 2.09 -19.57 -3.42
CA LYS A 106 1.33 -18.41 -2.92
C LYS A 106 2.27 -17.23 -2.73
N MET A 107 1.75 -16.01 -2.94
CA MET A 107 2.48 -14.77 -2.70
C MET A 107 1.81 -13.98 -1.59
N VAL A 108 2.62 -13.42 -0.71
CA VAL A 108 2.24 -12.44 0.32
C VAL A 108 2.94 -11.13 0.02
N LEU A 109 2.16 -10.12 -0.34
CA LEU A 109 2.66 -8.76 -0.53
C LEU A 109 2.70 -8.03 0.82
N ILE A 110 3.85 -7.46 1.16
CA ILE A 110 4.08 -6.73 2.41
C ILE A 110 4.16 -5.24 2.13
N THR A 111 3.34 -4.42 2.80
CA THR A 111 3.27 -2.97 2.60
C THR A 111 3.49 -2.18 3.91
N GLY A 112 4.26 -2.72 4.84
CA GLY A 112 4.47 -2.14 6.17
C GLY A 112 5.59 -1.09 6.20
N HIS A 113 5.24 0.19 6.29
CA HIS A 113 6.21 1.29 6.42
C HIS A 113 5.68 2.50 7.21
N ARG A 114 4.60 2.35 7.96
CA ARG A 114 4.01 3.46 8.71
C ARG A 114 4.94 3.92 9.84
N ARG A 115 5.13 5.24 9.97
CA ARG A 115 6.00 5.87 10.98
C ARG A 115 5.65 5.49 12.41
N GLU A 116 4.38 5.24 12.68
CA GLU A 116 3.84 4.81 13.98
C GLU A 116 4.43 3.47 14.46
N ASN A 117 4.92 2.64 13.54
CA ASN A 117 5.49 1.34 13.83
C ASN A 117 7.02 1.35 13.92
N PHE A 118 7.70 2.50 13.73
CA PHE A 118 9.16 2.54 13.78
C PHE A 118 9.69 2.19 15.18
N GLY A 119 10.90 1.63 15.23
CA GLY A 119 11.52 1.11 16.45
C GLY A 119 11.18 -0.36 16.69
N GLU A 120 10.90 -0.73 17.94
CA GLU A 120 10.69 -2.14 18.33
C GLU A 120 9.52 -2.81 17.60
N GLY A 121 8.43 -2.08 17.35
CA GLY A 121 7.28 -2.60 16.62
C GLY A 121 7.66 -3.07 15.21
N PHE A 122 8.49 -2.31 14.51
CA PHE A 122 8.95 -2.67 13.18
C PHE A 122 9.92 -3.86 13.18
N ILE A 123 10.79 -3.94 14.19
CA ILE A 123 11.67 -5.10 14.42
C ILE A 123 10.84 -6.38 14.63
N HIS A 124 9.75 -6.31 15.40
CA HIS A 124 8.86 -7.44 15.61
C HIS A 124 8.17 -7.87 14.31
N ILE A 125 7.76 -6.94 13.45
CA ILE A 125 7.22 -7.24 12.12
C ILE A 125 8.26 -8.00 11.28
N CYS A 126 9.51 -7.52 11.21
CA CYS A 126 10.57 -8.20 10.47
C CYS A 126 10.85 -9.61 11.00
N LYS A 127 10.89 -9.79 12.32
CA LYS A 127 11.05 -11.12 12.95
C LYS A 127 9.88 -12.05 12.63
N ALA A 128 8.65 -11.54 12.63
CA ALA A 128 7.47 -12.32 12.27
C ALA A 128 7.52 -12.78 10.81
N ILE A 129 7.92 -11.88 9.89
CA ILE A 129 8.12 -12.22 8.47
C ILE A 129 9.17 -13.32 8.33
N LYS A 130 10.32 -13.20 9.02
CA LYS A 130 11.37 -14.23 9.03
C LYS A 130 10.83 -15.58 9.46
N THR A 131 10.17 -15.64 10.61
CA THR A 131 9.58 -16.88 11.15
C THR A 131 8.57 -17.50 10.19
N LEU A 132 7.73 -16.68 9.56
CA LEU A 132 6.75 -17.16 8.58
C LEU A 132 7.42 -17.67 7.30
N ALA A 133 8.45 -17.00 6.81
CA ALA A 133 9.18 -17.42 5.63
C ALA A 133 9.92 -18.74 5.85
N GLU A 134 10.55 -18.91 7.00
CA GLU A 134 11.20 -20.17 7.40
C GLU A 134 10.18 -21.32 7.55
N LYS A 135 8.98 -21.03 8.06
CA LYS A 135 7.93 -22.03 8.27
C LYS A 135 7.21 -22.43 6.98
N TYR A 136 7.04 -21.53 6.04
CA TYR A 136 6.20 -21.70 4.85
C TYR A 136 7.01 -21.57 3.55
N SER A 137 7.81 -22.55 3.22
CA SER A 137 8.71 -22.55 2.05
C SER A 137 8.00 -22.43 0.70
N MET A 138 6.71 -22.78 0.62
CA MET A 138 5.88 -22.65 -0.60
C MET A 138 5.14 -21.32 -0.70
N VAL A 139 5.40 -20.40 0.22
CA VAL A 139 4.85 -19.04 0.21
C VAL A 139 5.98 -18.06 -0.01
N ASP A 140 5.85 -17.21 -1.01
CA ASP A 140 6.82 -16.16 -1.32
C ASP A 140 6.38 -14.84 -0.68
N PHE A 141 7.31 -14.16 -0.02
CA PHE A 141 7.09 -12.90 0.66
C PHE A 141 7.73 -11.78 -0.14
N VAL A 142 6.92 -10.93 -0.77
CA VAL A 142 7.40 -9.80 -1.59
C VAL A 142 7.25 -8.51 -0.78
N TYR A 143 8.36 -7.84 -0.57
CA TYR A 143 8.41 -6.61 0.22
C TYR A 143 9.01 -5.43 -0.57
N PRO A 144 8.19 -4.59 -1.22
CA PRO A 144 8.64 -3.31 -1.75
C PRO A 144 9.06 -2.40 -0.60
N MET A 145 10.37 -2.14 -0.48
CA MET A 145 10.95 -1.43 0.67
C MET A 145 10.89 0.08 0.47
N HIS A 146 10.26 0.79 1.39
CA HIS A 146 10.33 2.25 1.39
C HIS A 146 11.78 2.74 1.53
N LEU A 147 12.12 3.87 0.87
CA LEU A 147 13.48 4.42 0.85
C LEU A 147 14.01 4.91 2.20
N ASN A 148 13.14 5.07 3.19
CA ASN A 148 13.51 5.57 4.51
C ASN A 148 14.51 4.62 5.21
N PRO A 149 15.66 5.14 5.69
CA PRO A 149 16.66 4.33 6.40
C PRO A 149 16.11 3.60 7.64
N ASN A 150 15.11 4.18 8.33
CA ASN A 150 14.45 3.55 9.48
C ASN A 150 13.64 2.29 9.10
N VAL A 151 13.33 2.12 7.82
CA VAL A 151 12.72 0.90 7.26
C VAL A 151 13.81 -0.04 6.77
N ARG A 152 14.77 0.46 5.98
CA ARG A 152 15.78 -0.38 5.32
C ARG A 152 16.76 -1.04 6.28
N LYS A 153 17.20 -0.34 7.35
CA LYS A 153 18.18 -0.90 8.30
C LYS A 153 17.67 -2.17 9.00
N PRO A 154 16.52 -2.18 9.70
CA PRO A 154 16.02 -3.38 10.34
C PRO A 154 15.72 -4.52 9.34
N ILE A 155 15.24 -4.18 8.14
CA ILE A 155 15.01 -5.18 7.09
C ILE A 155 16.33 -5.84 6.67
N ALA A 156 17.38 -5.04 6.40
CA ALA A 156 18.68 -5.55 5.99
C ALA A 156 19.31 -6.45 7.08
N GLU A 157 19.15 -6.09 8.34
CA GLU A 157 19.69 -6.84 9.47
C GLU A 157 18.96 -8.17 9.71
N ILE A 158 17.63 -8.21 9.52
CA ILE A 158 16.81 -9.37 9.90
C ILE A 158 16.45 -10.26 8.70
N LEU A 159 16.26 -9.67 7.52
CA LEU A 159 15.77 -10.32 6.31
C LEU A 159 16.75 -10.20 5.12
N GLY A 160 17.85 -9.47 5.27
CA GLY A 160 18.75 -9.11 4.17
C GLY A 160 19.70 -10.21 3.72
N GLU A 161 20.73 -9.80 2.99
CA GLU A 161 21.69 -10.66 2.28
C GLU A 161 22.31 -11.78 3.14
N SER A 162 22.60 -11.50 4.42
CA SER A 162 23.14 -12.50 5.35
C SER A 162 22.22 -13.70 5.63
N HIS A 163 20.96 -13.62 5.22
CA HIS A 163 19.94 -14.65 5.41
C HIS A 163 19.43 -15.25 4.09
N LYS A 164 20.00 -14.88 2.94
CA LYS A 164 19.56 -15.37 1.61
C LYS A 164 19.58 -16.88 1.46
N GLU A 165 20.53 -17.56 2.10
CA GLU A 165 20.60 -19.03 2.05
C GLU A 165 19.44 -19.71 2.78
N THR A 166 18.87 -19.06 3.80
CA THR A 166 17.75 -19.58 4.60
C THR A 166 16.40 -19.01 4.20
N LEU A 167 16.38 -17.80 3.62
CA LEU A 167 15.16 -17.06 3.24
C LEU A 167 15.07 -16.93 1.70
N THR A 168 15.10 -18.06 1.00
CA THR A 168 15.04 -18.10 -0.48
C THR A 168 13.69 -17.63 -1.05
N ASN A 169 12.68 -17.54 -0.21
CA ASN A 169 11.31 -17.11 -0.54
C ASN A 169 10.98 -15.68 -0.05
N VAL A 170 11.98 -14.88 0.31
CA VAL A 170 11.81 -13.46 0.68
C VAL A 170 12.43 -12.59 -0.38
N PHE A 171 11.62 -11.74 -1.01
CA PHE A 171 12.01 -10.82 -2.08
C PHE A 171 11.93 -9.39 -1.56
N LEU A 172 13.08 -8.83 -1.20
CA LEU A 172 13.23 -7.44 -0.81
C LEU A 172 13.50 -6.62 -2.08
N ILE A 173 12.53 -5.84 -2.51
CA ILE A 173 12.59 -5.14 -3.79
C ILE A 173 12.53 -3.62 -3.61
N GLU A 174 12.97 -2.88 -4.62
CA GLU A 174 12.76 -1.43 -4.68
C GLU A 174 11.27 -1.09 -4.80
N PRO A 175 10.85 0.11 -4.35
CA PRO A 175 9.47 0.56 -4.50
C PRO A 175 9.01 0.46 -5.95
N LEU A 176 7.77 0.04 -6.14
CA LEU A 176 7.15 -0.09 -7.45
C LEU A 176 6.22 1.08 -7.74
N ASP A 177 6.17 1.49 -8.98
CA ASP A 177 5.09 2.33 -9.49
C ASP A 177 3.75 1.60 -9.44
N TYR A 178 2.64 2.34 -9.60
CA TYR A 178 1.31 1.81 -9.36
C TYR A 178 0.94 0.61 -10.25
N LEU A 179 1.29 0.65 -11.55
CA LEU A 179 0.97 -0.44 -12.49
C LEU A 179 1.64 -1.78 -12.11
N PRO A 180 3.00 -1.86 -11.92
CA PRO A 180 3.63 -3.10 -11.49
C PRO A 180 3.28 -3.50 -10.06
N PHE A 181 2.83 -2.56 -9.21
CA PHE A 181 2.38 -2.87 -7.86
C PHE A 181 1.00 -3.55 -7.84
N VAL A 182 0.11 -3.19 -8.76
CA VAL A 182 -1.25 -3.76 -8.87
C VAL A 182 -1.26 -5.11 -9.58
N TYR A 183 -0.31 -5.36 -10.49
CA TYR A 183 -0.18 -6.61 -11.25
C TYR A 183 0.01 -7.83 -10.36
#